data_5a1d0acc86736ec6ba3797943cacbb4b
#
_entry.id   5a1d0acc86736ec6ba3797943cacbb4b
#
_cell.length_a   1.000
_cell.length_b   1.000
_cell.length_c   1.000
_cell.angle_alpha   90.00
_cell.angle_beta   90.00
_cell.angle_gamma   90.00
#
_symmetry.space_group_name_H-M   'P 1'
#
loop_
_entity.id
_entity.type
_entity.pdbx_description
1 polymer ?
#
loop_
_entity_poly.entity_id
_entity_poly.type
_entity_poly.pdbx_seq_one_letter_code
_entity_poly.pdbx_strand_id
1 'polypeptide(L)'
;MSESSSTLCELLIQLSEPISEYLSKAQCTQPEGTNVSLKALLEPLLPHKQSPPSPNFNDTQLHSSIRDFTFACALLSSSQSSVHDLLSWIPKHLSAAADLAFLKLSKAYSMAYSKRNNEKLSELGLNYGSVPEEKRLLIELMPEVLPLLKNRIKESSIDKSEDCDEVSAASARVPVGFAIAAAYQFRWFVTQIDYPHLGKLSALVIPCALTALDHWSPEIKGQGMLSFIHIAKNVYAAELGWYQDVILDACCQNIASGDEIWHLVVEMSVLIVTCTQQSNPRSAWFDRMLNEMLSHLERQPRNKERRVAWLRHIEPLFNGVGLVLLAHFRRIFPLFFQWMHADDDETVLLVLKQIETIIKLTWIRNTQYVERLVDELAALYKEAALKRSLEEIRNLVIRILILLHQCKGLQFETVWGKHRDDPNLASIVPSLGETKTTRVAQ
;
A
#
# COMPACT_ATOMS: atom_id res chain seq x y z
N MET A 1 11.31 -34.88 27.00
CA MET A 1 11.30 -33.43 26.68
C MET A 1 12.65 -32.85 27.08
N SER A 2 13.24 -32.00 26.25
CA SER A 2 14.37 -31.20 26.73
C SER A 2 13.84 -30.18 27.75
N GLU A 3 14.66 -29.80 28.72
CA GLU A 3 14.29 -28.78 29.73
C GLU A 3 13.80 -27.47 29.07
N SER A 4 14.37 -27.14 27.93
CA SER A 4 14.00 -25.99 27.09
C SER A 4 12.58 -26.10 26.51
N SER A 5 12.10 -27.28 26.10
CA SER A 5 10.77 -27.48 25.54
C SER A 5 9.68 -27.32 26.61
N SER A 6 9.95 -27.76 27.86
CA SER A 6 9.03 -27.57 29.00
C SER A 6 8.88 -26.09 29.34
N THR A 7 9.97 -25.35 29.43
CA THR A 7 9.97 -23.92 29.73
C THR A 7 9.22 -23.10 28.66
N LEU A 8 9.37 -23.45 27.37
CA LEU A 8 8.63 -22.79 26.29
C LEU A 8 7.14 -23.11 26.32
N CYS A 9 6.76 -24.32 26.67
CA CYS A 9 5.34 -24.70 26.83
C CYS A 9 4.68 -23.90 27.97
N GLU A 10 5.34 -23.78 29.11
CA GLU A 10 4.88 -22.98 30.25
C GLU A 10 4.73 -21.50 29.86
N LEU A 11 5.73 -20.95 29.19
CA LEU A 11 5.69 -19.57 28.70
C LEU A 11 4.53 -19.36 27.75
N LEU A 12 4.30 -20.28 26.81
CA LEU A 12 3.22 -20.18 25.82
C LEU A 12 1.85 -20.14 26.52
N ILE A 13 1.62 -20.99 27.53
CA ILE A 13 0.39 -21.00 28.33
C ILE A 13 0.26 -19.66 29.07
N GLN A 14 1.30 -19.18 29.72
CA GLN A 14 1.30 -17.91 30.44
C GLN A 14 0.98 -16.71 29.53
N LEU A 15 1.52 -16.68 28.32
CA LEU A 15 1.27 -15.60 27.35
C LEU A 15 -0.13 -15.68 26.75
N SER A 16 -0.73 -16.86 26.63
CA SER A 16 -2.07 -17.03 26.09
C SER A 16 -3.19 -16.72 27.09
N GLU A 17 -2.91 -16.83 28.38
CA GLU A 17 -3.91 -16.67 29.46
C GLU A 17 -4.64 -15.32 29.44
N PRO A 18 -3.97 -14.15 29.35
CA PRO A 18 -4.65 -12.85 29.30
C PRO A 18 -5.55 -12.70 28.06
N ILE A 19 -5.12 -13.27 26.92
CA ILE A 19 -5.87 -13.24 25.67
C ILE A 19 -7.13 -14.11 25.80
N SER A 20 -6.98 -15.34 26.31
CA SER A 20 -8.08 -16.28 26.51
C SER A 20 -9.11 -15.73 27.51
N GLU A 21 -8.65 -15.12 28.60
CA GLU A 21 -9.53 -14.51 29.61
C GLU A 21 -10.34 -13.36 29.02
N TYR A 22 -9.73 -12.53 28.19
CA TYR A 22 -10.43 -11.45 27.49
C TYR A 22 -11.47 -12.02 26.53
N LEU A 23 -11.10 -12.98 25.69
CA LEU A 23 -12.00 -13.60 24.71
C LEU A 23 -13.20 -14.28 25.38
N SER A 24 -13.02 -14.88 26.55
CA SER A 24 -14.11 -15.51 27.30
C SER A 24 -15.17 -14.50 27.76
N LYS A 25 -14.76 -13.27 28.07
CA LYS A 25 -15.62 -12.17 28.55
C LYS A 25 -16.17 -11.29 27.40
N ALA A 26 -15.57 -11.31 26.22
CA ALA A 26 -15.96 -10.48 25.10
C ALA A 26 -17.30 -10.93 24.50
N GLN A 27 -18.21 -9.97 24.34
CA GLN A 27 -19.42 -10.14 23.54
C GLN A 27 -19.08 -9.81 22.08
N CYS A 28 -18.83 -10.85 21.28
CA CYS A 28 -18.51 -10.67 19.86
C CYS A 28 -19.79 -10.67 19.05
N THR A 29 -20.14 -9.50 18.48
CA THR A 29 -21.17 -9.42 17.45
C THR A 29 -20.57 -9.89 16.13
N GLN A 30 -21.24 -10.79 15.43
CA GLN A 30 -20.85 -11.17 14.07
C GLN A 30 -21.24 -10.04 13.12
N PRO A 31 -20.33 -9.52 12.29
CA PRO A 31 -20.71 -8.59 11.24
C PRO A 31 -21.70 -9.24 10.25
N GLU A 32 -22.69 -8.49 9.80
CA GLU A 32 -23.65 -8.95 8.80
C GLU A 32 -22.90 -9.46 7.55
N GLY A 33 -23.30 -10.62 7.05
CA GLY A 33 -22.75 -11.22 5.83
C GLY A 33 -21.44 -12.01 5.97
N THR A 34 -20.74 -11.98 7.11
CA THR A 34 -19.48 -12.74 7.25
C THR A 34 -19.67 -14.17 7.71
N ASN A 35 -20.76 -14.49 8.40
CA ASN A 35 -21.08 -15.81 8.98
C ASN A 35 -19.96 -16.46 9.80
N VAL A 36 -18.98 -15.67 10.26
CA VAL A 36 -17.80 -16.14 11.00
C VAL A 36 -17.62 -15.32 12.26
N SER A 37 -17.53 -16.00 13.39
CA SER A 37 -17.13 -15.37 14.65
C SER A 37 -15.61 -15.40 14.77
N LEU A 38 -14.99 -14.22 14.90
CA LEU A 38 -13.54 -14.11 15.13
C LEU A 38 -13.12 -14.82 16.42
N LYS A 39 -13.98 -14.84 17.44
CA LYS A 39 -13.78 -15.58 18.69
C LYS A 39 -13.64 -17.08 18.40
N ALA A 40 -14.51 -17.65 17.58
CA ALA A 40 -14.43 -19.04 17.16
C ALA A 40 -13.19 -19.36 16.31
N LEU A 41 -12.61 -18.35 15.63
CA LEU A 41 -11.35 -18.49 14.92
C LEU A 41 -10.14 -18.47 15.86
N LEU A 42 -10.19 -17.68 16.94
CA LEU A 42 -9.07 -17.48 17.85
C LEU A 42 -8.99 -18.55 18.94
N GLU A 43 -10.13 -19.01 19.45
CA GLU A 43 -10.18 -20.00 20.54
C GLU A 43 -9.37 -21.27 20.26
N PRO A 44 -9.46 -21.92 19.07
CA PRO A 44 -8.68 -23.13 18.77
C PRO A 44 -7.17 -22.85 18.60
N LEU A 45 -6.77 -21.59 18.36
CA LEU A 45 -5.38 -21.20 18.17
C LEU A 45 -4.65 -20.95 19.50
N LEU A 46 -5.37 -20.86 20.60
CA LEU A 46 -4.81 -20.58 21.92
C LEU A 46 -4.61 -21.88 22.70
N PRO A 47 -3.46 -22.11 23.32
CA PRO A 47 -3.24 -23.26 24.19
C PRO A 47 -4.10 -23.16 25.45
N HIS A 48 -4.78 -24.26 25.81
CA HIS A 48 -5.65 -24.32 26.98
C HIS A 48 -4.96 -24.99 28.16
N LYS A 49 -5.16 -24.46 29.37
CA LYS A 49 -4.68 -25.04 30.64
C LYS A 49 -5.21 -26.47 30.96
N GLN A 50 -6.29 -26.89 30.32
CA GLN A 50 -7.00 -28.12 30.68
C GLN A 50 -6.37 -29.41 30.12
N SER A 51 -5.36 -29.31 29.29
CA SER A 51 -4.58 -30.47 28.88
C SER A 51 -3.26 -30.42 29.65
N PRO A 52 -3.16 -31.16 30.80
CA PRO A 52 -1.85 -31.35 31.41
C PRO A 52 -0.94 -31.92 30.34
N PRO A 53 0.33 -31.43 30.23
CA PRO A 53 1.26 -31.95 29.24
C PRO A 53 1.27 -33.47 29.41
N SER A 54 0.68 -34.19 28.45
CA SER A 54 0.75 -35.65 28.46
C SER A 54 2.23 -36.00 28.48
N PRO A 55 2.67 -37.04 29.17
CA PRO A 55 4.08 -37.42 29.28
C PRO A 55 4.74 -37.63 27.91
N ASN A 56 3.99 -37.62 26.81
CA ASN A 56 4.40 -37.74 25.41
C ASN A 56 4.22 -36.46 24.59
N PHE A 57 4.27 -35.25 25.20
CA PHE A 57 4.23 -34.00 24.45
C PHE A 57 5.49 -33.87 23.58
N ASN A 58 5.35 -34.11 22.29
CA ASN A 58 6.44 -34.13 21.33
C ASN A 58 6.81 -32.72 20.85
N ASP A 59 8.08 -32.50 20.44
CA ASP A 59 8.53 -31.23 19.84
C ASP A 59 7.69 -30.78 18.67
N THR A 60 7.05 -31.71 17.93
CA THR A 60 6.12 -31.43 16.82
C THR A 60 4.84 -30.76 17.30
N GLN A 61 4.30 -31.19 18.45
CA GLN A 61 3.09 -30.60 19.04
C GLN A 61 3.37 -29.20 19.59
N LEU A 62 4.55 -29.01 20.22
CA LEU A 62 4.98 -27.69 20.68
C LEU A 62 5.12 -26.72 19.50
N HIS A 63 5.74 -27.16 18.40
CA HIS A 63 5.90 -26.34 17.20
C HIS A 63 4.54 -25.95 16.60
N SER A 64 3.59 -26.89 16.53
CA SER A 64 2.22 -26.60 16.09
C SER A 64 1.53 -25.58 17.00
N SER A 65 1.64 -25.71 18.32
CA SER A 65 1.07 -24.76 19.28
C SER A 65 1.71 -23.37 19.16
N ILE A 66 3.01 -23.28 18.94
CA ILE A 66 3.73 -22.01 18.69
C ILE A 66 3.24 -21.37 17.41
N ARG A 67 3.09 -22.12 16.31
CA ARG A 67 2.54 -21.65 15.04
C ARG A 67 1.11 -21.11 15.23
N ASP A 68 0.25 -21.88 15.87
CA ASP A 68 -1.17 -21.54 16.05
C ASP A 68 -1.31 -20.29 16.94
N PHE A 69 -0.53 -20.19 18.02
CA PHE A 69 -0.45 -18.97 18.84
C PHE A 69 0.06 -17.76 18.03
N THR A 70 1.03 -17.97 17.14
CA THR A 70 1.52 -16.90 16.26
C THR A 70 0.43 -16.42 15.30
N PHE A 71 -0.42 -17.33 14.80
CA PHE A 71 -1.60 -16.93 14.02
C PHE A 71 -2.60 -16.10 14.83
N ALA A 72 -2.83 -16.45 16.10
CA ALA A 72 -3.70 -15.65 16.95
C ALA A 72 -3.12 -14.25 17.21
N CYS A 73 -1.82 -14.15 17.52
CA CYS A 73 -1.14 -12.87 17.69
C CYS A 73 -1.20 -12.04 16.41
N ALA A 74 -0.91 -12.61 15.24
CA ALA A 74 -0.94 -11.93 13.96
C ALA A 74 -2.32 -11.31 13.67
N LEU A 75 -3.39 -12.04 13.96
CA LEU A 75 -4.75 -11.55 13.74
C LEU A 75 -5.14 -10.44 14.72
N LEU A 76 -4.82 -10.60 16.00
CA LEU A 76 -5.08 -9.58 17.02
C LEU A 76 -4.29 -8.30 16.79
N SER A 77 -3.02 -8.40 16.43
CA SER A 77 -2.15 -7.26 16.16
C SER A 77 -2.58 -6.50 14.92
N SER A 78 -3.13 -7.19 13.91
CA SER A 78 -3.62 -6.57 12.67
C SER A 78 -4.78 -5.60 12.90
N SER A 79 -5.50 -5.70 14.02
CA SER A 79 -6.63 -4.81 14.34
C SER A 79 -6.21 -3.35 14.52
N GLN A 80 -4.97 -3.05 14.88
CA GLN A 80 -4.48 -1.67 15.07
C GLN A 80 -4.59 -0.82 13.81
N SER A 81 -4.45 -1.44 12.66
CA SER A 81 -4.46 -0.78 11.35
C SER A 81 -5.69 -1.11 10.51
N SER A 82 -6.70 -1.76 11.11
CA SER A 82 -7.93 -2.16 10.42
C SER A 82 -9.10 -1.25 10.79
N VAL A 83 -9.88 -0.91 9.76
CA VAL A 83 -11.19 -0.25 9.90
C VAL A 83 -12.32 -1.26 9.67
N HIS A 84 -11.98 -2.50 9.28
CA HIS A 84 -12.97 -3.52 8.94
C HIS A 84 -13.72 -4.04 10.16
N ASP A 85 -15.03 -4.20 10.03
CA ASP A 85 -15.95 -4.59 11.13
C ASP A 85 -15.57 -5.91 11.82
N LEU A 86 -14.97 -6.85 11.06
CA LEU A 86 -14.50 -8.11 11.61
C LEU A 86 -13.48 -7.94 12.75
N LEU A 87 -12.64 -6.89 12.70
CA LEU A 87 -11.57 -6.62 13.66
C LEU A 87 -11.86 -5.42 14.57
N SER A 88 -12.90 -4.64 14.28
CA SER A 88 -13.21 -3.38 14.97
C SER A 88 -13.50 -3.53 16.47
N TRP A 89 -13.97 -4.70 16.90
CA TRP A 89 -14.26 -5.00 18.31
C TRP A 89 -13.01 -5.29 19.14
N ILE A 90 -11.84 -5.51 18.52
CA ILE A 90 -10.59 -5.80 19.22
C ILE A 90 -10.04 -4.49 19.80
N PRO A 91 -9.95 -4.35 21.13
CA PRO A 91 -9.45 -3.12 21.73
C PRO A 91 -7.93 -3.01 21.56
N LYS A 92 -7.44 -1.78 21.47
CA LYS A 92 -6.01 -1.48 21.26
C LYS A 92 -5.08 -2.13 22.29
N HIS A 93 -5.52 -2.25 23.55
CA HIS A 93 -4.69 -2.89 24.57
C HIS A 93 -4.52 -4.40 24.36
N LEU A 94 -5.53 -5.10 23.80
CA LEU A 94 -5.42 -6.53 23.48
C LEU A 94 -4.49 -6.73 22.28
N SER A 95 -4.58 -5.89 21.26
CA SER A 95 -3.68 -5.90 20.14
C SER A 95 -2.23 -5.65 20.56
N ALA A 96 -1.97 -4.66 21.42
CA ALA A 96 -0.65 -4.41 21.97
C ALA A 96 -0.14 -5.57 22.86
N ALA A 97 -1.03 -6.21 23.63
CA ALA A 97 -0.67 -7.38 24.41
C ALA A 97 -0.28 -8.58 23.52
N ALA A 98 -0.95 -8.78 22.38
CA ALA A 98 -0.60 -9.80 21.41
C ALA A 98 0.78 -9.56 20.77
N ASP A 99 1.10 -8.32 20.41
CA ASP A 99 2.44 -7.95 19.89
C ASP A 99 3.54 -8.24 20.91
N LEU A 100 3.31 -7.84 22.18
CA LEU A 100 4.29 -8.10 23.25
C LEU A 100 4.42 -9.59 23.56
N ALA A 101 3.33 -10.35 23.52
CA ALA A 101 3.34 -11.80 23.73
C ALA A 101 4.13 -12.50 22.63
N PHE A 102 3.93 -12.15 21.36
CA PHE A 102 4.71 -12.67 20.25
C PHE A 102 6.19 -12.34 20.38
N LEU A 103 6.53 -11.09 20.72
CA LEU A 103 7.92 -10.67 20.91
C LEU A 103 8.64 -11.49 21.99
N LYS A 104 7.99 -11.70 23.15
CA LYS A 104 8.54 -12.52 24.24
C LYS A 104 8.72 -13.98 23.82
N LEU A 105 7.74 -14.54 23.13
CA LEU A 105 7.80 -15.90 22.60
C LEU A 105 8.95 -16.08 21.61
N SER A 106 9.09 -15.14 20.67
CA SER A 106 10.13 -15.18 19.64
C SER A 106 11.53 -15.15 20.24
N LYS A 107 11.78 -14.30 21.24
CA LYS A 107 13.05 -14.24 21.96
C LYS A 107 13.36 -15.55 22.70
N ALA A 108 12.39 -16.05 23.46
CA ALA A 108 12.57 -17.31 24.19
C ALA A 108 12.80 -18.50 23.24
N TYR A 109 12.09 -18.56 22.13
CA TYR A 109 12.26 -19.58 21.10
C TYR A 109 13.67 -19.51 20.46
N SER A 110 14.14 -18.32 20.11
CA SER A 110 15.47 -18.12 19.53
C SER A 110 16.60 -18.58 20.47
N MET A 111 16.43 -18.37 21.76
CA MET A 111 17.38 -18.86 22.78
C MET A 111 17.38 -20.40 22.90
N ALA A 112 16.17 -20.99 22.94
CA ALA A 112 16.00 -22.42 23.14
C ALA A 112 16.42 -23.26 21.92
N TYR A 113 16.19 -22.76 20.69
CA TYR A 113 16.38 -23.50 19.45
C TYR A 113 17.40 -22.85 18.49
N SER A 114 18.44 -22.22 19.02
CA SER A 114 19.45 -21.48 18.24
C SER A 114 20.10 -22.31 17.10
N LYS A 115 20.38 -23.59 17.30
CA LYS A 115 20.92 -24.46 16.25
C LYS A 115 19.94 -24.71 15.12
N ARG A 116 18.70 -25.07 15.46
CA ARG A 116 17.61 -25.31 14.49
C ARG A 116 17.29 -24.06 13.69
N ASN A 117 17.22 -22.91 14.36
CA ASN A 117 17.01 -21.61 13.70
C ASN A 117 18.13 -21.32 12.69
N ASN A 118 19.39 -21.59 13.04
CA ASN A 118 20.52 -21.38 12.15
C ASN A 118 20.42 -22.25 10.89
N GLU A 119 20.09 -23.53 11.03
CA GLU A 119 19.89 -24.44 9.90
C GLU A 119 18.76 -23.96 8.98
N LYS A 120 17.59 -23.68 9.54
CA LYS A 120 16.42 -23.23 8.77
C LYS A 120 16.61 -21.87 8.08
N LEU A 121 17.23 -20.90 8.74
CA LEU A 121 17.57 -19.62 8.14
C LEU A 121 18.59 -19.77 7.01
N SER A 122 19.57 -20.67 7.19
CA SER A 122 20.56 -20.98 6.15
C SER A 122 19.92 -21.61 4.91
N GLU A 123 18.93 -22.49 5.06
CA GLU A 123 18.15 -23.06 3.95
C GLU A 123 17.43 -21.96 3.14
N LEU A 124 17.01 -20.88 3.79
CA LEU A 124 16.40 -19.71 3.16
C LEU A 124 17.43 -18.70 2.61
N GLY A 125 18.72 -19.02 2.69
CA GLY A 125 19.81 -18.14 2.25
C GLY A 125 20.04 -16.93 3.15
N LEU A 126 19.61 -16.99 4.41
CA LEU A 126 19.76 -15.94 5.41
C LEU A 126 20.88 -16.27 6.41
N ASN A 127 21.67 -15.25 6.76
CA ASN A 127 22.69 -15.41 7.80
C ASN A 127 22.05 -15.23 9.19
N TYR A 128 22.17 -16.23 10.05
CA TYR A 128 21.62 -16.21 11.40
C TYR A 128 22.04 -14.98 12.21
N GLY A 129 23.30 -14.56 12.11
CA GLY A 129 23.84 -13.41 12.83
C GLY A 129 23.30 -12.06 12.36
N SER A 130 22.78 -11.98 11.13
CA SER A 130 22.21 -10.73 10.58
C SER A 130 20.72 -10.56 10.90
N VAL A 131 20.02 -11.64 11.25
CA VAL A 131 18.58 -11.60 11.54
C VAL A 131 18.33 -11.27 13.01
N PRO A 132 17.57 -10.21 13.34
CA PRO A 132 17.19 -9.89 14.70
C PRO A 132 16.46 -11.05 15.39
N GLU A 133 16.72 -11.25 16.69
CA GLU A 133 16.15 -12.38 17.45
C GLU A 133 14.62 -12.44 17.37
N GLU A 134 13.99 -11.28 17.43
CA GLU A 134 12.53 -11.14 17.35
C GLU A 134 11.94 -11.63 16.03
N LYS A 135 12.72 -11.64 14.95
CA LYS A 135 12.26 -11.99 13.60
C LYS A 135 12.59 -13.44 13.20
N ARG A 136 13.46 -14.13 13.94
CA ARG A 136 13.93 -15.49 13.60
C ARG A 136 12.80 -16.51 13.58
N LEU A 137 11.98 -16.55 14.64
CA LEU A 137 10.83 -17.43 14.71
C LEU A 137 9.86 -17.18 13.55
N LEU A 138 9.57 -15.90 13.27
CA LEU A 138 8.66 -15.52 12.20
C LEU A 138 9.15 -16.05 10.85
N ILE A 139 10.40 -15.82 10.52
CA ILE A 139 11.03 -16.26 9.27
C ILE A 139 11.04 -17.79 9.18
N GLU A 140 11.33 -18.49 10.26
CA GLU A 140 11.30 -19.95 10.31
C GLU A 140 9.90 -20.51 10.04
N LEU A 141 8.84 -19.82 10.49
CA LEU A 141 7.47 -20.24 10.28
C LEU A 141 6.94 -19.93 8.86
N MET A 142 7.48 -18.95 8.15
CA MET A 142 6.94 -18.50 6.86
C MET A 142 6.77 -19.62 5.81
N PRO A 143 7.73 -20.53 5.60
CA PRO A 143 7.58 -21.63 4.63
C PRO A 143 6.37 -22.53 4.88
N GLU A 144 5.99 -22.70 6.15
CA GLU A 144 4.81 -23.49 6.53
C GLU A 144 3.52 -22.66 6.50
N VAL A 145 3.59 -21.43 7.02
CA VAL A 145 2.43 -20.57 7.26
C VAL A 145 1.88 -19.96 5.98
N LEU A 146 2.74 -19.45 5.09
CA LEU A 146 2.28 -18.73 3.90
C LEU A 146 1.48 -19.61 2.92
N PRO A 147 1.86 -20.88 2.66
CA PRO A 147 1.01 -21.78 1.86
C PRO A 147 -0.36 -22.03 2.50
N LEU A 148 -0.43 -22.16 3.83
CA LEU A 148 -1.71 -22.34 4.54
C LEU A 148 -2.62 -21.11 4.39
N LEU A 149 -2.08 -19.91 4.58
CA LEU A 149 -2.81 -18.65 4.39
C LEU A 149 -3.28 -18.48 2.94
N LYS A 150 -2.40 -18.75 1.97
CA LYS A 150 -2.73 -18.71 0.55
C LYS A 150 -3.91 -19.64 0.22
N ASN A 151 -3.90 -20.87 0.72
CA ASN A 151 -4.98 -21.82 0.49
C ASN A 151 -6.31 -21.35 1.12
N ARG A 152 -6.29 -20.82 2.35
CA ARG A 152 -7.48 -20.25 3.00
C ARG A 152 -8.05 -19.07 2.21
N ILE A 153 -7.21 -18.19 1.65
CA ILE A 153 -7.66 -17.10 0.78
C ILE A 153 -8.29 -17.67 -0.49
N LYS A 154 -7.67 -18.67 -1.10
CA LYS A 154 -8.14 -19.27 -2.35
C LYS A 154 -9.47 -20.03 -2.19
N GLU A 155 -9.69 -20.73 -1.08
CA GLU A 155 -10.89 -21.53 -0.82
C GLU A 155 -12.20 -20.72 -0.83
N SER A 156 -12.14 -19.41 -0.54
CA SER A 156 -13.28 -18.50 -0.61
C SER A 156 -13.36 -17.72 -1.92
N SER A 157 -12.40 -17.91 -2.84
CA SER A 157 -12.47 -17.32 -4.18
C SER A 157 -13.47 -18.09 -5.05
N ILE A 158 -14.17 -17.36 -5.94
CA ILE A 158 -15.05 -17.96 -6.93
C ILE A 158 -14.18 -18.56 -8.02
N ASP A 159 -14.26 -19.85 -8.26
CA ASP A 159 -13.58 -20.50 -9.38
C ASP A 159 -14.20 -20.00 -10.70
N LYS A 160 -13.41 -19.23 -11.45
CA LYS A 160 -13.78 -18.76 -12.80
C LYS A 160 -13.71 -19.86 -13.88
N SER A 161 -13.29 -21.07 -13.50
CA SER A 161 -12.98 -22.16 -14.44
C SER A 161 -14.15 -23.09 -14.76
N GLU A 162 -15.29 -22.95 -14.09
CA GLU A 162 -16.48 -23.74 -14.46
C GLU A 162 -17.43 -22.84 -15.28
N ASP A 163 -17.37 -22.97 -16.58
CA ASP A 163 -18.45 -22.62 -17.48
C ASP A 163 -19.71 -23.32 -16.97
N CYS A 164 -20.66 -22.59 -16.49
CA CYS A 164 -22.09 -22.85 -16.42
C CYS A 164 -22.79 -22.24 -15.21
N ASP A 165 -23.83 -21.48 -15.53
CA ASP A 165 -24.97 -21.08 -14.72
C ASP A 165 -24.76 -20.05 -13.59
N GLU A 166 -25.50 -18.95 -13.72
CA GLU A 166 -25.63 -17.84 -12.76
C GLU A 166 -25.97 -18.27 -11.30
N VAL A 167 -26.31 -19.53 -11.10
CA VAL A 167 -26.65 -20.09 -9.78
C VAL A 167 -25.41 -20.55 -8.98
N SER A 168 -24.29 -20.85 -9.67
CA SER A 168 -23.04 -21.27 -9.02
C SER A 168 -22.28 -20.17 -8.30
N ALA A 169 -22.50 -18.91 -8.66
CA ALA A 169 -21.82 -17.75 -8.05
C ALA A 169 -22.20 -17.54 -6.55
N ALA A 170 -23.25 -18.18 -6.05
CA ALA A 170 -23.75 -18.02 -4.69
C ALA A 170 -23.12 -18.96 -3.66
N SER A 171 -22.31 -19.93 -4.05
CA SER A 171 -21.73 -20.90 -3.11
C SER A 171 -20.20 -20.86 -3.07
N ALA A 172 -19.63 -19.80 -2.50
CA ALA A 172 -18.27 -19.91 -1.99
C ALA A 172 -18.23 -21.08 -0.99
N ARG A 173 -17.37 -22.08 -1.23
CA ARG A 173 -17.27 -23.31 -0.39
C ARG A 173 -16.98 -22.98 1.08
N VAL A 174 -16.37 -21.80 1.34
CA VAL A 174 -15.97 -21.33 2.68
C VAL A 174 -16.40 -19.88 2.86
N PRO A 175 -16.96 -19.48 4.04
CA PRO A 175 -17.31 -18.09 4.30
C PRO A 175 -16.13 -17.14 4.12
N VAL A 176 -16.35 -16.00 3.48
CA VAL A 176 -15.31 -14.98 3.17
C VAL A 176 -14.58 -14.47 4.41
N GLY A 177 -15.20 -14.48 5.57
CA GLY A 177 -14.59 -14.06 6.83
C GLY A 177 -13.31 -14.82 7.20
N PHE A 178 -13.19 -16.11 6.82
CA PHE A 178 -11.95 -16.89 6.99
C PHE A 178 -10.82 -16.35 6.10
N ALA A 179 -11.13 -16.00 4.86
CA ALA A 179 -10.16 -15.45 3.94
C ALA A 179 -9.74 -14.02 4.32
N ILE A 180 -10.68 -13.20 4.84
CA ILE A 180 -10.37 -11.89 5.38
C ILE A 180 -9.37 -12.01 6.54
N ALA A 181 -9.65 -12.89 7.52
CA ALA A 181 -8.75 -13.16 8.63
C ALA A 181 -7.36 -13.62 8.13
N ALA A 182 -7.32 -14.56 7.17
CA ALA A 182 -6.08 -15.05 6.58
C ALA A 182 -5.30 -13.95 5.84
N ALA A 183 -5.99 -13.04 5.15
CA ALA A 183 -5.34 -11.91 4.45
C ALA A 183 -4.71 -10.91 5.44
N TYR A 184 -5.37 -10.64 6.57
CA TYR A 184 -4.79 -9.81 7.63
C TYR A 184 -3.57 -10.47 8.28
N GLN A 185 -3.66 -11.77 8.59
CA GLN A 185 -2.51 -12.53 9.10
C GLN A 185 -1.35 -12.51 8.11
N PHE A 186 -1.63 -12.74 6.81
CA PHE A 186 -0.63 -12.68 5.76
C PHE A 186 0.10 -11.32 5.72
N ARG A 187 -0.67 -10.22 5.67
CA ARG A 187 -0.08 -8.87 5.71
C ARG A 187 0.79 -8.67 6.94
N TRP A 188 0.32 -9.08 8.13
CA TRP A 188 1.10 -8.95 9.35
C TRP A 188 2.43 -9.70 9.24
N PHE A 189 2.45 -10.95 8.78
CA PHE A 189 3.69 -11.70 8.58
C PHE A 189 4.67 -10.97 7.65
N VAL A 190 4.20 -10.44 6.54
CA VAL A 190 5.03 -9.75 5.54
C VAL A 190 5.59 -8.45 6.10
N THR A 191 4.76 -7.64 6.77
CA THR A 191 5.15 -6.32 7.28
C THR A 191 6.08 -6.35 8.48
N GLN A 192 6.26 -7.50 9.13
CA GLN A 192 7.26 -7.67 10.18
C GLN A 192 8.69 -7.80 9.65
N ILE A 193 8.88 -8.03 8.35
CA ILE A 193 10.20 -8.29 7.77
C ILE A 193 10.55 -7.18 6.79
N ASP A 194 11.68 -6.51 7.04
CA ASP A 194 12.21 -5.44 6.22
C ASP A 194 13.43 -5.87 5.41
N TYR A 195 13.97 -4.92 4.63
CA TYR A 195 15.29 -5.06 4.03
C TYR A 195 16.36 -5.34 5.11
N PRO A 196 17.36 -6.21 4.88
CA PRO A 196 17.63 -6.93 3.63
C PRO A 196 17.00 -8.34 3.55
N HIS A 197 16.17 -8.72 4.50
CA HIS A 197 15.74 -10.12 4.66
C HIS A 197 14.54 -10.48 3.77
N LEU A 198 13.63 -9.50 3.51
CA LEU A 198 12.39 -9.75 2.77
C LEU A 198 12.63 -10.23 1.33
N GLY A 199 13.68 -9.72 0.66
CA GLY A 199 14.02 -10.12 -0.71
C GLY A 199 14.28 -11.62 -0.86
N LYS A 200 14.92 -12.25 0.15
CA LYS A 200 15.17 -13.70 0.17
C LYS A 200 13.89 -14.54 0.31
N LEU A 201 12.83 -13.94 0.82
CA LEU A 201 11.54 -14.58 1.04
C LEU A 201 10.52 -14.30 -0.08
N SER A 202 10.91 -13.54 -1.11
CA SER A 202 10.03 -13.12 -2.21
C SER A 202 9.32 -14.29 -2.89
N ALA A 203 10.02 -15.42 -3.08
CA ALA A 203 9.42 -16.64 -3.67
C ALA A 203 8.27 -17.24 -2.84
N LEU A 204 8.24 -17.00 -1.54
CA LEU A 204 7.16 -17.44 -0.64
C LEU A 204 6.04 -16.39 -0.55
N VAL A 205 6.42 -15.11 -0.50
CA VAL A 205 5.50 -13.99 -0.24
C VAL A 205 4.70 -13.61 -1.49
N ILE A 206 5.34 -13.48 -2.65
CA ILE A 206 4.71 -12.99 -3.88
C ILE A 206 3.52 -13.85 -4.32
N PRO A 207 3.60 -15.20 -4.36
CA PRO A 207 2.46 -16.02 -4.76
C PRO A 207 1.24 -15.88 -3.85
N CYS A 208 1.44 -15.63 -2.55
CA CYS A 208 0.34 -15.39 -1.62
C CYS A 208 -0.28 -13.99 -1.84
N ALA A 209 0.56 -12.97 -2.03
CA ALA A 209 0.11 -11.61 -2.33
C ALA A 209 -0.68 -11.53 -3.64
N LEU A 210 -0.22 -12.22 -4.70
CA LEU A 210 -0.95 -12.33 -5.98
C LEU A 210 -2.31 -12.99 -5.81
N THR A 211 -2.39 -14.07 -5.00
CA THR A 211 -3.67 -14.72 -4.70
C THR A 211 -4.65 -13.77 -4.00
N ALA A 212 -4.15 -12.92 -3.10
CA ALA A 212 -4.99 -11.90 -2.47
C ALA A 212 -5.45 -10.82 -3.45
N LEU A 213 -4.59 -10.39 -4.40
CA LEU A 213 -4.97 -9.41 -5.43
C LEU A 213 -6.02 -9.94 -6.42
N ASP A 214 -6.03 -11.24 -6.69
CA ASP A 214 -7.00 -11.87 -7.61
C ASP A 214 -8.35 -12.17 -6.94
N HIS A 215 -8.46 -11.98 -5.64
CA HIS A 215 -9.69 -12.24 -4.89
C HIS A 215 -10.79 -11.23 -5.24
N TRP A 216 -12.06 -11.66 -5.23
CA TRP A 216 -13.19 -10.77 -5.54
C TRP A 216 -13.47 -9.72 -4.45
N SER A 217 -13.18 -10.03 -3.17
CA SER A 217 -13.42 -9.13 -2.04
C SER A 217 -12.43 -7.96 -2.01
N PRO A 218 -12.90 -6.69 -1.98
CA PRO A 218 -12.04 -5.52 -1.88
C PRO A 218 -11.15 -5.54 -0.63
N GLU A 219 -11.67 -6.05 0.47
CA GLU A 219 -10.92 -6.13 1.73
C GLU A 219 -9.68 -7.02 1.61
N ILE A 220 -9.83 -8.20 1.01
CA ILE A 220 -8.70 -9.12 0.78
C ILE A 220 -7.72 -8.52 -0.23
N LYS A 221 -8.22 -7.93 -1.31
CA LYS A 221 -7.39 -7.20 -2.28
C LYS A 221 -6.58 -6.11 -1.59
N GLY A 222 -7.20 -5.32 -0.72
CA GLY A 222 -6.54 -4.27 0.05
C GLY A 222 -5.37 -4.78 0.87
N GLN A 223 -5.51 -5.93 1.56
CA GLN A 223 -4.41 -6.55 2.30
C GLN A 223 -3.28 -7.02 1.38
N GLY A 224 -3.60 -7.55 0.21
CA GLY A 224 -2.63 -7.89 -0.83
C GLY A 224 -1.87 -6.67 -1.33
N MET A 225 -2.58 -5.57 -1.62
CA MET A 225 -1.98 -4.30 -2.05
C MET A 225 -1.04 -3.71 -1.00
N LEU A 226 -1.45 -3.68 0.27
CA LEU A 226 -0.60 -3.22 1.37
C LEU A 226 0.66 -4.07 1.51
N SER A 227 0.56 -5.37 1.28
CA SER A 227 1.72 -6.27 1.26
C SER A 227 2.66 -5.94 0.10
N PHE A 228 2.15 -5.67 -1.10
CA PHE A 228 2.97 -5.25 -2.24
C PHE A 228 3.59 -3.86 -2.05
N ILE A 229 2.88 -2.92 -1.43
CA ILE A 229 3.44 -1.61 -1.04
C ILE A 229 4.63 -1.79 -0.11
N HIS A 230 4.53 -2.69 0.87
CA HIS A 230 5.64 -3.02 1.76
C HIS A 230 6.81 -3.68 1.00
N ILE A 231 6.52 -4.64 0.12
CA ILE A 231 7.52 -5.31 -0.74
C ILE A 231 8.25 -4.26 -1.59
N ALA A 232 7.54 -3.35 -2.26
CA ALA A 232 8.14 -2.32 -3.10
C ALA A 232 9.10 -1.39 -2.34
N LYS A 233 8.84 -1.18 -1.05
CA LYS A 233 9.68 -0.35 -0.16
C LYS A 233 10.89 -1.09 0.41
N ASN A 234 10.88 -2.44 0.45
CA ASN A 234 11.84 -3.27 1.18
C ASN A 234 12.54 -4.34 0.33
N VAL A 235 12.28 -4.40 -0.99
CA VAL A 235 12.88 -5.41 -1.88
C VAL A 235 13.42 -4.71 -3.12
N TYR A 236 14.65 -5.03 -3.52
CA TYR A 236 15.21 -4.49 -4.76
C TYR A 236 14.59 -5.17 -5.99
N ALA A 237 14.50 -4.45 -7.10
CA ALA A 237 13.99 -4.97 -8.36
C ALA A 237 14.64 -6.29 -8.80
N ALA A 238 15.95 -6.42 -8.61
CA ALA A 238 16.70 -7.64 -8.93
C ALA A 238 16.23 -8.88 -8.11
N GLU A 239 15.75 -8.67 -6.88
CA GLU A 239 15.26 -9.74 -6.00
C GLU A 239 13.84 -10.19 -6.36
N LEU A 240 13.06 -9.33 -7.06
CA LEU A 240 11.75 -9.71 -7.61
C LEU A 240 11.90 -10.69 -8.79
N GLY A 241 13.04 -10.63 -9.48
CA GLY A 241 13.40 -11.56 -10.55
C GLY A 241 12.32 -11.69 -11.62
N TRP A 242 11.96 -12.91 -11.95
CA TRP A 242 10.97 -13.25 -12.99
C TRP A 242 9.51 -12.97 -12.59
N TYR A 243 9.23 -12.60 -11.35
CA TYR A 243 7.89 -12.17 -10.93
C TYR A 243 7.51 -10.76 -11.39
N GLN A 244 8.46 -9.94 -11.86
CA GLN A 244 8.23 -8.52 -12.18
C GLN A 244 7.05 -8.32 -13.14
N ASP A 245 7.04 -9.02 -14.28
CA ASP A 245 5.99 -8.86 -15.29
C ASP A 245 4.62 -9.32 -14.77
N VAL A 246 4.58 -10.41 -14.01
CA VAL A 246 3.34 -10.92 -13.41
C VAL A 246 2.76 -9.93 -12.40
N ILE A 247 3.62 -9.30 -11.58
CA ILE A 247 3.19 -8.29 -10.61
C ILE A 247 2.68 -7.04 -11.33
N LEU A 248 3.40 -6.56 -12.37
CA LEU A 248 2.99 -5.40 -13.15
C LEU A 248 1.67 -5.62 -13.89
N ASP A 249 1.46 -6.82 -14.43
CA ASP A 249 0.19 -7.18 -15.04
C ASP A 249 -0.96 -7.20 -14.02
N ALA A 250 -0.74 -7.79 -12.84
CA ALA A 250 -1.70 -7.78 -11.74
C ALA A 250 -2.02 -6.35 -11.27
N CYS A 251 -1.03 -5.44 -11.23
CA CYS A 251 -1.27 -4.02 -10.97
C CYS A 251 -2.23 -3.42 -12.00
N CYS A 252 -1.96 -3.61 -13.30
CA CYS A 252 -2.82 -3.09 -14.36
C CYS A 252 -4.26 -3.64 -14.27
N GLN A 253 -4.43 -4.94 -14.03
CA GLN A 253 -5.75 -5.56 -13.88
C GLN A 253 -6.55 -4.98 -12.72
N ASN A 254 -5.87 -4.61 -11.63
CA ASN A 254 -6.52 -4.05 -10.44
C ASN A 254 -6.86 -2.55 -10.55
N ILE A 255 -6.42 -1.83 -11.59
CA ILE A 255 -6.81 -0.42 -11.81
C ILE A 255 -8.33 -0.26 -11.97
N ALA A 256 -9.03 -1.31 -12.42
CA ALA A 256 -10.48 -1.34 -12.53
C ALA A 256 -11.22 -1.56 -11.20
N SER A 257 -10.52 -1.65 -10.07
CA SER A 257 -11.13 -1.90 -8.75
C SER A 257 -12.02 -0.74 -8.27
N GLY A 258 -12.87 -1.03 -7.28
CA GLY A 258 -13.80 -0.08 -6.65
C GLY A 258 -13.10 1.09 -5.96
N ASP A 259 -13.89 2.14 -5.68
CA ASP A 259 -13.39 3.40 -5.10
C ASP A 259 -12.77 3.21 -3.71
N GLU A 260 -13.31 2.30 -2.92
CA GLU A 260 -12.89 2.00 -1.56
C GLU A 260 -11.40 1.63 -1.42
N ILE A 261 -10.83 0.93 -2.41
CA ILE A 261 -9.42 0.51 -2.41
C ILE A 261 -8.58 1.21 -3.49
N TRP A 262 -9.18 2.12 -4.27
CA TRP A 262 -8.49 2.72 -5.41
C TRP A 262 -7.23 3.51 -5.02
N HIS A 263 -7.20 4.10 -3.84
CA HIS A 263 -6.01 4.76 -3.31
C HIS A 263 -4.83 3.79 -3.14
N LEU A 264 -5.09 2.54 -2.67
CA LEU A 264 -4.07 1.50 -2.57
C LEU A 264 -3.62 0.99 -3.93
N VAL A 265 -4.56 0.89 -4.89
CA VAL A 265 -4.26 0.51 -6.27
C VAL A 265 -3.24 1.46 -6.87
N VAL A 266 -3.46 2.77 -6.74
CA VAL A 266 -2.56 3.79 -7.29
C VAL A 266 -1.21 3.76 -6.59
N GLU A 267 -1.18 3.76 -5.25
CA GLU A 267 0.08 3.71 -4.50
C GLU A 267 0.90 2.47 -4.86
N MET A 268 0.29 1.29 -4.82
CA MET A 268 0.94 0.03 -5.18
C MET A 268 1.49 0.07 -6.61
N SER A 269 0.65 0.44 -7.57
CA SER A 269 1.00 0.41 -8.99
C SER A 269 2.14 1.37 -9.31
N VAL A 270 2.11 2.58 -8.76
CA VAL A 270 3.17 3.57 -8.95
C VAL A 270 4.48 3.10 -8.31
N LEU A 271 4.44 2.60 -7.07
CA LEU A 271 5.65 2.10 -6.39
C LEU A 271 6.26 0.91 -7.14
N ILE A 272 5.46 -0.06 -7.54
CA ILE A 272 5.95 -1.26 -8.24
C ILE A 272 6.56 -0.89 -9.60
N VAL A 273 5.87 -0.10 -10.43
CA VAL A 273 6.40 0.25 -11.75
C VAL A 273 7.67 1.11 -11.65
N THR A 274 7.73 2.03 -10.69
CA THR A 274 8.92 2.86 -10.49
C THR A 274 10.10 2.07 -9.94
N CYS A 275 9.86 1.14 -9.01
CA CYS A 275 10.89 0.27 -8.47
C CYS A 275 11.45 -0.67 -9.56
N THR A 276 10.57 -1.33 -10.33
CA THR A 276 10.98 -2.36 -11.30
C THR A 276 11.53 -1.79 -12.61
N GLN A 277 11.07 -0.60 -13.03
CA GLN A 277 11.42 0.01 -14.32
C GLN A 277 12.33 1.24 -14.20
N GLN A 278 12.98 1.44 -13.05
CA GLN A 278 13.79 2.63 -12.74
C GLN A 278 14.84 2.96 -13.81
N SER A 279 15.45 1.96 -14.42
CA SER A 279 16.49 2.12 -15.44
C SER A 279 15.97 2.31 -16.87
N ASN A 280 14.66 2.19 -17.09
CA ASN A 280 14.05 2.23 -18.41
C ASN A 280 12.83 3.18 -18.48
N PRO A 281 13.04 4.51 -18.64
CA PRO A 281 11.94 5.48 -18.75
C PRO A 281 11.00 5.26 -19.94
N ARG A 282 11.41 4.45 -20.93
CA ARG A 282 10.60 4.09 -22.11
C ARG A 282 9.95 2.72 -22.01
N SER A 283 9.94 2.13 -20.81
CA SER A 283 9.25 0.86 -20.61
C SER A 283 7.77 0.96 -20.98
N ALA A 284 7.27 -0.02 -21.71
CA ALA A 284 5.86 -0.13 -22.06
C ALA A 284 4.95 -0.22 -20.81
N TRP A 285 5.48 -0.66 -19.68
CA TRP A 285 4.75 -0.71 -18.43
C TRP A 285 4.36 0.66 -17.88
N PHE A 286 5.26 1.67 -18.01
CA PHE A 286 4.91 3.05 -17.65
C PHE A 286 3.76 3.57 -18.50
N ASP A 287 3.84 3.38 -19.82
CA ASP A 287 2.83 3.82 -20.77
C ASP A 287 1.48 3.14 -20.50
N ARG A 288 1.48 1.80 -20.37
CA ARG A 288 0.27 1.02 -20.07
C ARG A 288 -0.37 1.44 -18.76
N MET A 289 0.42 1.52 -17.67
CA MET A 289 -0.07 1.87 -16.34
C MET A 289 -0.71 3.27 -16.33
N LEU A 290 -0.02 4.26 -16.89
CA LEU A 290 -0.50 5.64 -16.94
C LEU A 290 -1.77 5.75 -17.80
N ASN A 291 -1.81 5.09 -18.96
CA ASN A 291 -2.97 5.09 -19.84
C ASN A 291 -4.21 4.46 -19.20
N GLU A 292 -4.05 3.34 -18.48
CA GLU A 292 -5.16 2.70 -17.75
C GLU A 292 -5.69 3.62 -16.65
N MET A 293 -4.81 4.20 -15.82
CA MET A 293 -5.23 5.15 -14.77
C MET A 293 -5.96 6.35 -15.35
N LEU A 294 -5.41 6.97 -16.41
CA LEU A 294 -6.04 8.11 -17.07
C LEU A 294 -7.42 7.75 -17.66
N SER A 295 -7.58 6.54 -18.22
CA SER A 295 -8.86 6.09 -18.76
C SER A 295 -9.94 6.02 -17.69
N HIS A 296 -9.60 5.60 -16.47
CA HIS A 296 -10.54 5.60 -15.34
C HIS A 296 -10.87 7.02 -14.84
N LEU A 297 -9.87 7.89 -14.78
CA LEU A 297 -10.06 9.29 -14.38
C LEU A 297 -10.89 10.10 -15.39
N GLU A 298 -10.67 9.87 -16.68
CA GLU A 298 -11.45 10.51 -17.77
C GLU A 298 -12.91 10.11 -17.76
N ARG A 299 -13.23 8.86 -17.39
CA ARG A 299 -14.63 8.40 -17.25
C ARG A 299 -15.33 9.01 -16.03
N GLN A 300 -14.58 9.32 -14.97
CA GLN A 300 -15.11 9.82 -13.71
C GLN A 300 -14.34 11.04 -13.19
N PRO A 301 -14.24 12.13 -13.97
CA PRO A 301 -13.35 13.26 -13.62
C PRO A 301 -13.82 14.05 -12.38
N ARG A 302 -15.08 13.88 -11.97
CA ARG A 302 -15.66 14.51 -10.78
C ARG A 302 -15.50 13.68 -9.50
N ASN A 303 -15.05 12.41 -9.61
CA ASN A 303 -14.84 11.57 -8.43
C ASN A 303 -13.62 12.09 -7.64
N LYS A 304 -13.91 12.75 -6.50
CA LYS A 304 -12.91 13.39 -5.66
C LYS A 304 -11.91 12.37 -5.12
N GLU A 305 -12.37 11.23 -4.64
CA GLU A 305 -11.53 10.21 -4.00
C GLU A 305 -10.49 9.68 -4.99
N ARG A 306 -10.90 9.37 -6.22
CA ARG A 306 -9.99 8.90 -7.28
C ARG A 306 -8.98 9.95 -7.67
N ARG A 307 -9.39 11.20 -7.92
CA ARG A 307 -8.45 12.25 -8.34
C ARG A 307 -7.47 12.60 -7.25
N VAL A 308 -7.90 12.70 -5.99
CA VAL A 308 -7.01 12.98 -4.86
C VAL A 308 -6.01 11.83 -4.66
N ALA A 309 -6.47 10.58 -4.69
CA ALA A 309 -5.60 9.42 -4.59
C ALA A 309 -4.54 9.41 -5.68
N TRP A 310 -4.93 9.64 -6.94
CA TRP A 310 -4.00 9.68 -8.06
C TRP A 310 -3.00 10.83 -7.93
N LEU A 311 -3.46 12.04 -7.65
CA LEU A 311 -2.61 13.21 -7.51
C LEU A 311 -1.59 13.10 -6.35
N ARG A 312 -1.94 12.39 -5.28
CA ARG A 312 -1.02 12.16 -4.15
C ARG A 312 0.13 11.23 -4.47
N HIS A 313 -0.09 10.23 -5.32
CA HIS A 313 0.86 9.16 -5.52
C HIS A 313 1.56 9.17 -6.88
N ILE A 314 1.12 9.98 -7.87
CA ILE A 314 1.60 9.91 -9.25
C ILE A 314 3.00 10.48 -9.49
N GLU A 315 3.49 11.37 -8.62
CA GLU A 315 4.75 12.09 -8.80
C GLU A 315 5.97 11.17 -9.07
N PRO A 316 6.18 10.04 -8.36
CA PRO A 316 7.28 9.12 -8.66
C PRO A 316 7.20 8.54 -10.07
N LEU A 317 5.99 8.27 -10.59
CA LEU A 317 5.81 7.80 -11.96
C LEU A 317 6.19 8.90 -12.97
N PHE A 318 5.77 10.14 -12.76
CA PHE A 318 6.17 11.27 -13.60
C PHE A 318 7.68 11.43 -13.64
N ASN A 319 8.34 11.33 -12.48
CA ASN A 319 9.80 11.39 -12.38
C ASN A 319 10.47 10.23 -13.14
N GLY A 320 9.93 9.01 -13.05
CA GLY A 320 10.42 7.83 -13.75
C GLY A 320 10.30 7.94 -15.28
N VAL A 321 9.20 8.48 -15.76
CA VAL A 321 8.92 8.68 -17.20
C VAL A 321 9.68 9.88 -17.78
N GLY A 322 9.88 10.94 -17.01
CA GLY A 322 10.63 12.13 -17.41
C GLY A 322 10.06 12.78 -18.68
N LEU A 323 10.92 13.01 -19.68
CA LEU A 323 10.53 13.68 -20.93
C LEU A 323 9.49 12.90 -21.77
N VAL A 324 9.37 11.58 -21.60
CA VAL A 324 8.38 10.78 -22.33
C VAL A 324 6.94 11.19 -21.92
N LEU A 325 6.78 11.81 -20.76
CA LEU A 325 5.51 12.35 -20.27
C LEU A 325 4.83 13.33 -21.26
N LEU A 326 5.59 13.98 -22.14
CA LEU A 326 5.07 14.85 -23.20
C LEU A 326 4.02 14.14 -24.09
N ALA A 327 4.15 12.83 -24.30
CA ALA A 327 3.19 12.04 -25.09
C ALA A 327 1.80 12.00 -24.45
N HIS A 328 1.72 12.11 -23.12
CA HIS A 328 0.49 12.04 -22.35
C HIS A 328 -0.16 13.39 -22.07
N PHE A 329 0.43 14.50 -22.47
CA PHE A 329 -0.10 15.84 -22.20
C PHE A 329 -1.52 16.05 -22.71
N ARG A 330 -1.87 15.43 -23.84
CA ARG A 330 -3.23 15.52 -24.43
C ARG A 330 -4.33 14.96 -23.51
N ARG A 331 -3.96 14.05 -22.60
CA ARG A 331 -4.84 13.42 -21.64
C ARG A 331 -4.76 14.09 -20.26
N ILE A 332 -3.55 14.43 -19.80
CA ILE A 332 -3.28 14.97 -18.46
C ILE A 332 -3.81 16.41 -18.34
N PHE A 333 -3.45 17.30 -19.27
CA PHE A 333 -3.79 18.73 -19.14
C PHE A 333 -5.29 19.02 -19.12
N PRO A 334 -6.15 18.37 -19.92
CA PRO A 334 -7.61 18.60 -19.80
C PRO A 334 -8.15 18.28 -18.40
N LEU A 335 -7.67 17.20 -17.77
CA LEU A 335 -8.03 16.85 -16.39
C LEU A 335 -7.51 17.88 -15.39
N PHE A 336 -6.27 18.35 -15.55
CA PHE A 336 -5.68 19.33 -14.67
C PHE A 336 -6.40 20.67 -14.75
N PHE A 337 -6.72 21.16 -15.95
CA PHE A 337 -7.49 22.39 -16.11
C PHE A 337 -8.87 22.30 -15.46
N GLN A 338 -9.54 21.14 -15.57
CA GLN A 338 -10.81 20.93 -14.88
C GLN A 338 -10.65 20.90 -13.36
N TRP A 339 -9.61 20.25 -12.87
CA TRP A 339 -9.41 20.06 -11.42
C TRP A 339 -8.80 21.27 -10.72
N MET A 340 -8.15 22.18 -11.44
CA MET A 340 -7.72 23.48 -10.89
C MET A 340 -8.87 24.31 -10.34
N HIS A 341 -10.08 24.14 -10.91
CA HIS A 341 -11.30 24.84 -10.50
C HIS A 341 -12.24 23.94 -9.69
N ALA A 342 -11.70 22.86 -9.07
CA ALA A 342 -12.50 22.02 -8.20
C ALA A 342 -12.93 22.78 -6.93
N ASP A 343 -14.07 22.36 -6.35
CA ASP A 343 -14.61 22.99 -5.15
C ASP A 343 -13.72 22.77 -3.91
N ASP A 344 -13.00 21.66 -3.86
CA ASP A 344 -12.12 21.30 -2.73
C ASP A 344 -10.69 21.78 -2.93
N ASP A 345 -10.16 22.46 -1.91
CA ASP A 345 -8.82 23.04 -1.91
C ASP A 345 -7.73 21.98 -2.02
N GLU A 346 -7.96 20.79 -1.48
CA GLU A 346 -6.99 19.68 -1.53
C GLU A 346 -6.67 19.28 -2.97
N THR A 347 -7.71 19.08 -3.80
CA THR A 347 -7.53 18.80 -5.23
C THR A 347 -6.74 19.91 -5.92
N VAL A 348 -7.10 21.18 -5.67
CA VAL A 348 -6.44 22.33 -6.28
C VAL A 348 -4.94 22.37 -5.93
N LEU A 349 -4.61 22.23 -4.64
CA LEU A 349 -3.22 22.22 -4.18
C LEU A 349 -2.40 21.07 -4.77
N LEU A 350 -2.99 19.87 -4.84
CA LEU A 350 -2.32 18.71 -5.41
C LEU A 350 -2.09 18.87 -6.93
N VAL A 351 -3.07 19.40 -7.67
CA VAL A 351 -2.92 19.67 -9.10
C VAL A 351 -1.80 20.68 -9.34
N LEU A 352 -1.76 21.77 -8.59
CA LEU A 352 -0.69 22.76 -8.71
C LEU A 352 0.70 22.17 -8.45
N LYS A 353 0.84 21.30 -7.43
CA LYS A 353 2.10 20.57 -7.18
C LYS A 353 2.49 19.69 -8.37
N GLN A 354 1.55 18.97 -8.96
CA GLN A 354 1.83 18.13 -10.12
C GLN A 354 2.16 18.95 -11.37
N ILE A 355 1.53 20.11 -11.59
CA ILE A 355 1.88 21.05 -12.66
C ILE A 355 3.31 21.53 -12.49
N GLU A 356 3.69 21.97 -11.29
CA GLU A 356 5.07 22.37 -10.98
C GLU A 356 6.07 21.27 -11.30
N THR A 357 5.78 20.02 -10.90
CA THR A 357 6.60 18.84 -11.20
C THR A 357 6.73 18.62 -12.71
N ILE A 358 5.62 18.65 -13.46
CA ILE A 358 5.63 18.46 -14.92
C ILE A 358 6.46 19.54 -15.62
N ILE A 359 6.33 20.80 -15.21
CA ILE A 359 7.13 21.88 -15.81
C ILE A 359 8.61 21.67 -15.56
N LYS A 360 9.01 21.31 -14.34
CA LYS A 360 10.41 21.03 -14.00
C LYS A 360 10.99 19.86 -14.81
N LEU A 361 10.21 18.79 -14.99
CA LEU A 361 10.64 17.60 -15.71
C LEU A 361 10.74 17.80 -17.23
N THR A 362 9.81 18.54 -17.82
CA THR A 362 9.64 18.60 -19.28
C THR A 362 10.01 19.96 -19.88
N TRP A 363 10.20 20.98 -19.03
CA TRP A 363 10.33 22.38 -19.42
C TRP A 363 9.17 22.83 -20.30
N ILE A 364 8.04 22.14 -20.18
CA ILE A 364 6.83 22.29 -20.98
C ILE A 364 7.15 22.49 -22.48
N ARG A 365 7.98 21.59 -23.04
CA ARG A 365 8.44 21.68 -24.44
C ARG A 365 7.31 21.80 -25.44
N ASN A 366 6.14 21.27 -25.12
CA ASN A 366 4.94 21.43 -25.92
C ASN A 366 4.29 22.79 -25.64
N THR A 367 4.55 23.75 -26.52
CA THR A 367 4.17 25.17 -26.35
C THR A 367 2.65 25.43 -26.39
N GLN A 368 1.87 24.53 -26.99
CA GLN A 368 0.41 24.70 -27.13
C GLN A 368 -0.34 24.83 -25.79
N TYR A 369 0.23 24.28 -24.70
CA TYR A 369 -0.41 24.33 -23.38
C TYR A 369 -0.02 25.55 -22.55
N VAL A 370 1.02 26.30 -22.97
CA VAL A 370 1.57 27.42 -22.17
C VAL A 370 0.54 28.55 -22.05
N GLU A 371 -0.08 28.94 -23.16
CA GLU A 371 -1.06 30.01 -23.17
C GLU A 371 -2.24 29.67 -22.24
N ARG A 372 -2.86 28.54 -22.46
CA ARG A 372 -4.00 28.10 -21.62
C ARG A 372 -3.62 27.96 -20.16
N LEU A 373 -2.44 27.43 -19.86
CA LEU A 373 -1.99 27.25 -18.49
C LEU A 373 -1.80 28.61 -17.77
N VAL A 374 -1.27 29.63 -18.46
CA VAL A 374 -1.14 30.99 -17.90
C VAL A 374 -2.53 31.58 -17.64
N ASP A 375 -3.47 31.45 -18.59
CA ASP A 375 -4.82 31.95 -18.45
C ASP A 375 -5.56 31.30 -17.27
N GLU A 376 -5.49 29.97 -17.14
CA GLU A 376 -6.12 29.21 -16.04
C GLU A 376 -5.48 29.53 -14.68
N LEU A 377 -4.14 29.71 -14.62
CA LEU A 377 -3.45 30.11 -13.39
C LEU A 377 -3.86 31.54 -12.96
N ALA A 378 -4.00 32.48 -13.91
CA ALA A 378 -4.45 33.83 -13.63
C ALA A 378 -5.92 33.83 -13.12
N ALA A 379 -6.77 33.00 -13.71
CA ALA A 379 -8.15 32.82 -13.24
C ALA A 379 -8.19 32.23 -11.83
N LEU A 380 -7.44 31.16 -11.58
CA LEU A 380 -7.36 30.50 -10.27
C LEU A 380 -6.85 31.45 -9.18
N TYR A 381 -5.85 32.31 -9.49
CA TYR A 381 -5.33 33.28 -8.52
C TYR A 381 -6.44 34.23 -8.02
N LYS A 382 -7.35 34.65 -8.91
CA LYS A 382 -8.53 35.47 -8.57
C LYS A 382 -9.56 34.67 -7.78
N GLU A 383 -9.89 33.47 -8.24
CA GLU A 383 -10.85 32.57 -7.57
C GLU A 383 -10.39 32.16 -6.18
N ALA A 384 -9.07 32.08 -5.95
CA ALA A 384 -8.51 31.73 -4.65
C ALA A 384 -9.00 32.62 -3.52
N ALA A 385 -9.47 33.86 -3.81
CA ALA A 385 -10.08 34.75 -2.82
C ALA A 385 -11.29 34.14 -2.09
N LEU A 386 -11.94 33.13 -2.68
CA LEU A 386 -13.10 32.41 -2.15
C LEU A 386 -12.72 31.08 -1.46
N LYS A 387 -11.43 30.70 -1.50
CA LYS A 387 -10.92 29.44 -0.96
C LYS A 387 -10.39 29.60 0.46
N ARG A 388 -10.44 28.52 1.25
CA ARG A 388 -9.89 28.49 2.62
C ARG A 388 -8.36 28.55 2.61
N SER A 389 -7.74 27.83 1.66
CA SER A 389 -6.27 27.78 1.49
C SER A 389 -5.76 28.88 0.56
N LEU A 390 -6.35 30.09 0.61
CA LEU A 390 -6.05 31.24 -0.24
C LEU A 390 -4.54 31.49 -0.40
N GLU A 391 -3.82 31.63 0.69
CA GLU A 391 -2.40 31.96 0.69
C GLU A 391 -1.54 30.86 0.06
N GLU A 392 -1.83 29.60 0.38
CA GLU A 392 -1.08 28.47 -0.16
C GLU A 392 -1.30 28.32 -1.68
N ILE A 393 -2.55 28.44 -2.13
CA ILE A 393 -2.90 28.41 -3.55
C ILE A 393 -2.20 29.55 -4.30
N ARG A 394 -2.28 30.78 -3.83
CA ARG A 394 -1.65 31.96 -4.45
C ARG A 394 -0.15 31.81 -4.51
N ASN A 395 0.50 31.35 -3.46
CA ASN A 395 1.94 31.13 -3.45
C ASN A 395 2.37 30.09 -4.46
N LEU A 396 1.63 28.98 -4.61
CA LEU A 396 1.90 27.96 -5.62
C LEU A 396 1.70 28.50 -7.04
N VAL A 397 0.62 29.25 -7.28
CA VAL A 397 0.35 29.89 -8.58
C VAL A 397 1.50 30.82 -8.95
N ILE A 398 1.95 31.70 -8.04
CA ILE A 398 3.08 32.62 -8.28
C ILE A 398 4.35 31.80 -8.63
N ARG A 399 4.67 30.77 -7.86
CA ARG A 399 5.84 29.92 -8.14
C ARG A 399 5.79 29.28 -9.53
N ILE A 400 4.62 28.77 -9.93
CA ILE A 400 4.43 28.16 -11.24
C ILE A 400 4.57 29.22 -12.35
N LEU A 401 4.00 30.40 -12.19
CA LEU A 401 4.13 31.51 -13.16
C LEU A 401 5.59 31.97 -13.30
N ILE A 402 6.33 32.08 -12.21
CA ILE A 402 7.77 32.37 -12.23
C ILE A 402 8.52 31.27 -12.99
N LEU A 403 8.23 30.02 -12.73
CA LEU A 403 8.87 28.89 -13.39
C LEU A 403 8.57 28.87 -14.90
N LEU A 404 7.31 29.16 -15.29
CA LEU A 404 6.93 29.30 -16.69
C LEU A 404 7.64 30.45 -17.37
N HIS A 405 7.78 31.60 -16.71
CA HIS A 405 8.56 32.73 -17.19
C HIS A 405 10.03 32.36 -17.42
N GLN A 406 10.64 31.66 -16.48
CA GLN A 406 12.05 31.19 -16.62
C GLN A 406 12.20 30.20 -17.78
N CYS A 407 11.23 29.30 -18.00
CA CYS A 407 11.29 28.29 -19.06
C CYS A 407 10.98 28.85 -20.46
N LYS A 408 10.07 29.84 -20.57
CA LYS A 408 9.48 30.28 -21.84
C LYS A 408 9.78 31.73 -22.24
N GLY A 409 10.26 32.56 -21.30
CA GLY A 409 10.71 33.93 -21.59
C GLY A 409 9.68 34.72 -22.41
N LEU A 410 10.07 35.05 -23.65
CA LEU A 410 9.26 35.91 -24.55
C LEU A 410 7.86 35.34 -24.81
N GLN A 411 7.71 34.04 -24.98
CA GLN A 411 6.39 33.42 -25.17
C GLN A 411 5.47 33.63 -23.94
N PHE A 412 6.04 33.48 -22.75
CA PHE A 412 5.30 33.77 -21.51
C PHE A 412 4.92 35.26 -21.44
N GLU A 413 5.86 36.18 -21.75
CA GLU A 413 5.60 37.62 -21.70
C GLU A 413 4.48 38.04 -22.66
N THR A 414 4.43 37.43 -23.85
CA THR A 414 3.36 37.69 -24.83
C THR A 414 1.97 37.29 -24.28
N VAL A 415 1.89 36.14 -23.64
CA VAL A 415 0.62 35.67 -23.05
C VAL A 415 0.27 36.48 -21.81
N TRP A 416 1.24 36.71 -20.92
CA TRP A 416 1.05 37.45 -19.67
C TRP A 416 0.65 38.93 -19.95
N GLY A 417 1.05 39.47 -21.10
CA GLY A 417 0.65 40.81 -21.53
C GLY A 417 -0.86 41.06 -21.53
N LYS A 418 -1.68 40.00 -21.74
CA LYS A 418 -3.15 40.06 -21.67
C LYS A 418 -3.67 40.30 -20.25
N HIS A 419 -2.90 39.93 -19.26
CA HIS A 419 -3.29 39.99 -17.84
C HIS A 419 -2.62 41.14 -17.07
N ARG A 420 -1.73 41.92 -17.71
CA ARG A 420 -0.89 42.93 -17.05
C ARG A 420 -1.69 44.06 -16.41
N ASP A 421 -2.78 44.43 -17.02
CA ASP A 421 -3.60 45.56 -16.59
C ASP A 421 -4.74 45.17 -15.62
N ASP A 422 -4.81 43.86 -15.23
CA ASP A 422 -5.82 43.37 -14.27
C ASP A 422 -5.39 43.76 -12.83
N PRO A 423 -6.16 44.63 -12.13
CA PRO A 423 -5.84 45.09 -10.80
C PRO A 423 -5.76 43.96 -9.76
N ASN A 424 -6.50 42.85 -10.00
CA ASN A 424 -6.48 41.69 -9.10
C ASN A 424 -5.18 40.87 -9.18
N LEU A 425 -4.39 41.08 -10.25
CA LEU A 425 -3.10 40.41 -10.49
C LEU A 425 -1.90 41.33 -10.23
N ALA A 426 -2.13 42.57 -9.83
CA ALA A 426 -1.07 43.57 -9.59
C ALA A 426 0.00 43.08 -8.61
N SER A 427 -0.41 42.28 -7.61
CA SER A 427 0.51 41.71 -6.61
C SER A 427 1.49 40.67 -7.18
N ILE A 428 1.24 40.10 -8.36
CA ILE A 428 2.12 39.11 -9.00
C ILE A 428 3.24 39.80 -9.77
N VAL A 429 3.02 41.00 -10.29
CA VAL A 429 3.93 41.71 -11.20
C VAL A 429 5.34 41.93 -10.60
N PRO A 430 5.49 42.35 -9.33
CA PRO A 430 6.83 42.47 -8.71
C PRO A 430 7.61 41.17 -8.69
N SER A 431 6.96 40.06 -8.35
CA SER A 431 7.58 38.72 -8.27
C SER A 431 8.09 38.21 -9.64
N LEU A 432 7.44 38.60 -10.74
CA LEU A 432 7.88 38.28 -12.09
C LEU A 432 9.02 39.19 -12.57
N GLY A 433 9.12 40.43 -12.04
CA GLY A 433 10.16 41.42 -12.38
C GLY A 433 11.53 41.08 -11.80
N GLU A 434 11.58 40.53 -10.61
CA GLU A 434 12.87 40.20 -9.93
C GLU A 434 13.65 39.10 -10.65
N THR A 435 13.02 38.28 -11.46
CA THR A 435 13.69 37.23 -12.28
C THR A 435 14.55 37.80 -13.44
N LYS A 436 14.36 39.05 -13.83
CA LYS A 436 15.18 39.69 -14.90
C LYS A 436 16.58 40.05 -14.43
N THR A 437 16.76 40.33 -13.13
CA THR A 437 18.02 40.79 -12.58
C THR A 437 19.07 39.69 -12.41
N THR A 438 18.66 38.45 -12.29
CA THR A 438 19.53 37.28 -12.04
C THR A 438 20.17 36.72 -13.33
N ARG A 439 19.65 37.05 -14.52
CA ARG A 439 20.16 36.58 -15.82
C ARG A 439 21.30 37.42 -16.43
N VAL A 440 21.62 38.59 -15.88
CA VAL A 440 22.68 39.47 -16.37
C VAL A 440 24.03 39.19 -15.69
N ALA A 441 24.09 38.31 -14.68
CA ALA A 441 25.28 38.04 -13.88
C ALA A 441 25.86 36.61 -14.04
N GLN A 442 25.50 35.89 -15.09
CA GLN A 442 26.12 34.62 -15.52
C GLN A 442 26.38 34.67 -17.04
#